data_c57862cef0b51cb9d5218b615d71a5cf
#
_entry.id   c57862cef0b51cb9d5218b615d71a5cf
#
_cell.length_a   1.000
_cell.length_b   1.000
_cell.length_c   1.000
_cell.angle_alpha   90.00
_cell.angle_beta   90.00
_cell.angle_gamma   90.00
#
_symmetry.space_group_name_H-M   'P 1'
#
loop_
_entity.id
_entity.type
_entity.pdbx_description
1 polymer ?
#
loop_
_entity_poly.entity_id
_entity_poly.type
_entity_poly.pdbx_seq_one_letter_code
_entity_poly.pdbx_strand_id
1 'polypeptide(L)'
;VNPFMWTISRFITGISLVSCYVVSESWLNDRATNKNRGQLLSAYMIVIYIGLALGMLLLNISEPKAYEPFILVSVLLSLALVPILLTKRPAPKFKKIGTISIKELYEISPLGSVSSFATGMIHAAFFSLISVYATKAGFTLLETSILLFIATISGVVGQGPIGYFSDIYDRRKVIIVTTLAGSFLAFLSILSSSDPLQNTYYMDEFAFKKILFFLFVGAYTSLCLPLFSLNLAHTNDYVPKEKFVAAGGGLQLIFGIGAISGPIICSMFMGWFGLNGFFIFLIL
;
A
#
# COMPACT_ATOMS: atom_id res chain seq x y z
N VAL A 1 4.38 -7.24 26.32
CA VAL A 1 3.63 -5.99 26.07
C VAL A 1 2.15 -6.30 26.15
N ASN A 2 1.37 -5.48 26.89
CA ASN A 2 -0.08 -5.64 26.98
C ASN A 2 -0.71 -5.35 25.60
N PRO A 3 -1.50 -6.29 24.99
CA PRO A 3 -2.12 -6.09 23.67
C PRO A 3 -2.99 -4.83 23.59
N PHE A 4 -3.66 -4.46 24.66
CA PHE A 4 -4.50 -3.26 24.72
C PHE A 4 -3.67 -1.98 24.60
N MET A 5 -2.57 -1.87 25.35
CA MET A 5 -1.64 -0.74 25.24
C MET A 5 -0.99 -0.66 23.86
N TRP A 6 -0.68 -1.81 23.25
CA TRP A 6 -0.16 -1.86 21.90
C TRP A 6 -1.18 -1.31 20.89
N THR A 7 -2.44 -1.71 20.99
CA THR A 7 -3.53 -1.22 20.12
C THR A 7 -3.71 0.29 20.25
N ILE A 8 -3.74 0.83 21.46
CA ILE A 8 -3.85 2.29 21.68
C ILE A 8 -2.66 3.01 21.05
N SER A 9 -1.44 2.52 21.28
CA SER A 9 -0.23 3.12 20.71
C SER A 9 -0.27 3.13 19.18
N ARG A 10 -0.72 2.04 18.54
CA ARG A 10 -0.89 1.96 17.09
C ARG A 10 -1.96 2.91 16.56
N PHE A 11 -3.06 3.06 17.29
CA PHE A 11 -4.12 4.02 16.92
C PHE A 11 -3.60 5.46 16.96
N ILE A 12 -2.90 5.86 18.02
CA ILE A 12 -2.29 7.19 18.11
C ILE A 12 -1.25 7.41 17.02
N THR A 13 -0.38 6.43 16.78
CA THR A 13 0.62 6.47 15.69
C THR A 13 -0.05 6.64 14.33
N GLY A 14 -1.14 5.92 14.07
CA GLY A 14 -1.90 6.01 12.82
C GLY A 14 -2.47 7.41 12.60
N ILE A 15 -3.13 7.99 13.61
CA ILE A 15 -3.65 9.37 13.53
C ILE A 15 -2.52 10.37 13.29
N SER A 16 -1.39 10.22 13.99
CA SER A 16 -0.25 11.13 13.86
C SER A 16 0.35 11.07 12.45
N LEU A 17 0.55 9.87 11.89
CA LEU A 17 1.08 9.69 10.53
C LEU A 17 0.14 10.24 9.46
N VAL A 18 -1.17 9.96 9.55
CA VAL A 18 -2.16 10.51 8.60
C VAL A 18 -2.16 12.04 8.67
N SER A 19 -2.09 12.61 9.88
CA SER A 19 -2.01 14.06 10.06
C SER A 19 -0.76 14.64 9.40
N CYS A 20 0.40 13.98 9.54
CA CYS A 20 1.64 14.39 8.87
C CYS A 20 1.50 14.35 7.34
N TYR A 21 0.89 13.31 6.78
CA TYR A 21 0.65 13.21 5.33
C TYR A 21 -0.27 14.33 4.83
N VAL A 22 -1.40 14.55 5.49
CA VAL A 22 -2.37 15.62 5.12
C VAL A 22 -1.71 17.00 5.16
N VAL A 23 -0.94 17.29 6.21
CA VAL A 23 -0.23 18.58 6.33
C VAL A 23 0.83 18.72 5.25
N SER A 24 1.63 17.68 5.00
CA SER A 24 2.68 17.69 3.97
C SER A 24 2.10 17.88 2.58
N GLU A 25 1.06 17.13 2.22
CA GLU A 25 0.37 17.25 0.93
C GLU A 25 -0.28 18.61 0.76
N SER A 26 -0.94 19.15 1.78
CA SER A 26 -1.52 20.47 1.76
C SER A 26 -0.46 21.55 1.54
N TRP A 27 0.68 21.44 2.22
CA TRP A 27 1.79 22.40 2.09
C TRP A 27 2.43 22.33 0.71
N LEU A 28 2.63 21.16 0.15
CA LEU A 28 3.13 20.97 -1.21
C LEU A 28 2.14 21.53 -2.25
N ASN A 29 0.85 21.24 -2.09
CA ASN A 29 -0.19 21.77 -2.98
C ASN A 29 -0.30 23.30 -2.93
N ASP A 30 -0.15 23.91 -1.77
CA ASP A 30 -0.19 25.39 -1.60
C ASP A 30 1.02 26.06 -2.30
N ARG A 31 2.16 25.37 -2.37
CA ARG A 31 3.39 25.87 -3.02
C ARG A 31 3.49 25.50 -4.49
N ALA A 32 2.72 24.54 -4.95
CA ALA A 32 2.73 24.08 -6.33
C ALA A 32 2.03 25.10 -7.26
N THR A 33 2.65 25.35 -8.40
CA THR A 33 1.98 26.01 -9.52
C THR A 33 1.23 24.96 -10.36
N ASN A 34 0.25 25.38 -11.16
CA ASN A 34 -0.47 24.47 -12.07
C ASN A 34 0.49 23.71 -13.02
N LYS A 35 1.66 24.30 -13.31
CA LYS A 35 2.64 23.72 -14.24
C LYS A 35 3.51 22.65 -13.59
N ASN A 36 3.79 22.72 -12.28
CA ASN A 36 4.73 21.79 -11.60
C ASN A 36 4.09 20.93 -10.50
N ARG A 37 2.77 21.07 -10.27
CA ARG A 37 2.05 20.34 -9.21
C ARG A 37 2.22 18.84 -9.34
N GLY A 38 2.06 18.30 -10.55
CA GLY A 38 2.20 16.84 -10.79
C GLY A 38 3.61 16.34 -10.47
N GLN A 39 4.63 17.06 -10.93
CA GLN A 39 6.04 16.71 -10.67
C GLN A 39 6.37 16.74 -9.17
N LEU A 40 5.88 17.75 -8.45
CA LEU A 40 6.13 17.90 -7.02
C LEU A 40 5.47 16.79 -6.20
N LEU A 41 4.22 16.45 -6.52
CA LEU A 41 3.51 15.36 -5.86
C LEU A 41 4.11 13.99 -6.21
N SER A 42 4.54 13.79 -7.46
CA SER A 42 5.23 12.55 -7.85
C SER A 42 6.56 12.38 -7.11
N ALA A 43 7.35 13.45 -7.01
CA ALA A 43 8.60 13.42 -6.22
C ALA A 43 8.33 13.09 -4.74
N TYR A 44 7.30 13.67 -4.15
CA TYR A 44 6.87 13.37 -2.79
C TYR A 44 6.50 11.88 -2.60
N MET A 45 5.71 11.32 -3.52
CA MET A 45 5.34 9.90 -3.48
C MET A 45 6.55 8.98 -3.65
N ILE A 46 7.48 9.31 -4.55
CA ILE A 46 8.73 8.56 -4.72
C ILE A 46 9.53 8.53 -3.41
N VAL A 47 9.67 9.66 -2.72
CA VAL A 47 10.38 9.74 -1.43
C VAL A 47 9.70 8.86 -0.38
N ILE A 48 8.36 8.90 -0.28
CA ILE A 48 7.61 8.05 0.66
C ILE A 48 7.88 6.57 0.38
N TYR A 49 7.72 6.13 -0.87
CA TYR A 49 7.87 4.73 -1.21
C TYR A 49 9.30 4.23 -1.09
N ILE A 50 10.29 5.05 -1.47
CA ILE A 50 11.70 4.70 -1.24
C ILE A 50 11.97 4.57 0.26
N GLY A 51 11.46 5.51 1.07
CA GLY A 51 11.58 5.43 2.54
C GLY A 51 10.94 4.16 3.12
N LEU A 52 9.74 3.79 2.64
CA LEU A 52 9.09 2.54 3.04
C LEU A 52 9.92 1.31 2.63
N ALA A 53 10.38 1.26 1.39
CA ALA A 53 11.17 0.13 0.88
C ALA A 53 12.50 -0.03 1.66
N LEU A 54 13.22 1.06 1.89
CA LEU A 54 14.45 1.03 2.70
C LEU A 54 14.15 0.65 4.15
N GLY A 55 13.03 1.12 4.71
CA GLY A 55 12.59 0.75 6.05
C GLY A 55 12.43 -0.76 6.24
N MET A 56 11.98 -1.50 5.20
CA MET A 56 11.89 -2.96 5.25
C MET A 56 13.26 -3.63 5.36
N LEU A 57 14.29 -3.07 4.75
CA LEU A 57 15.66 -3.60 4.86
C LEU A 57 16.30 -3.28 6.22
N LEU A 58 15.92 -2.18 6.86
CA LEU A 58 16.40 -1.82 8.19
C LEU A 58 16.04 -2.84 9.27
N LEU A 59 15.03 -3.67 9.07
CA LEU A 59 14.67 -4.77 9.97
C LEU A 59 15.82 -5.79 10.18
N ASN A 60 16.80 -5.82 9.26
CA ASN A 60 17.94 -6.74 9.33
C ASN A 60 19.16 -6.18 10.09
N ILE A 61 19.08 -4.95 10.61
CA ILE A 61 20.20 -4.32 11.33
C ILE A 61 20.44 -4.98 12.69
N SER A 62 19.36 -5.45 13.33
CA SER A 62 19.45 -6.18 14.60
C SER A 62 18.29 -7.18 14.75
N GLU A 63 18.32 -7.99 15.81
CA GLU A 63 17.22 -8.90 16.09
C GLU A 63 15.91 -8.14 16.31
N PRO A 64 14.78 -8.56 15.70
CA PRO A 64 13.49 -7.87 15.83
C PRO A 64 12.94 -7.78 17.27
N LYS A 65 13.42 -8.66 18.15
CA LYS A 65 13.04 -8.68 19.58
C LYS A 65 13.90 -7.75 20.44
N ALA A 66 14.98 -7.25 19.91
CA ALA A 66 15.91 -6.37 20.59
C ALA A 66 15.38 -4.93 20.64
N TYR A 67 16.00 -4.06 21.40
CA TYR A 67 15.58 -2.67 21.56
C TYR A 67 16.17 -1.72 20.49
N GLU A 68 17.20 -2.13 19.80
CA GLU A 68 17.94 -1.33 18.82
C GLU A 68 17.05 -0.83 17.67
N PRO A 69 16.14 -1.63 17.08
CA PRO A 69 15.22 -1.13 16.05
C PRO A 69 14.34 0.01 16.56
N PHE A 70 13.90 -0.03 17.82
CA PHE A 70 13.08 1.03 18.41
C PHE A 70 13.87 2.32 18.63
N ILE A 71 15.14 2.20 19.06
CA ILE A 71 16.06 3.34 19.16
C ILE A 71 16.29 3.95 17.80
N LEU A 72 16.58 3.13 16.78
CA LEU A 72 16.80 3.60 15.42
C LEU A 72 15.60 4.40 14.88
N VAL A 73 14.39 3.88 15.06
CA VAL A 73 13.15 4.60 14.66
C VAL A 73 13.04 5.94 15.40
N SER A 74 13.31 5.96 16.70
CA SER A 74 13.24 7.19 17.51
C SER A 74 14.25 8.24 17.05
N VAL A 75 15.49 7.80 16.75
CA VAL A 75 16.56 8.68 16.22
C VAL A 75 16.17 9.23 14.84
N LEU A 76 15.69 8.38 13.92
CA LEU A 76 15.29 8.80 12.58
C LEU A 76 14.13 9.79 12.62
N LEU A 77 13.11 9.57 13.46
CA LEU A 77 12.01 10.50 13.66
C LEU A 77 12.48 11.84 14.24
N SER A 78 13.40 11.81 15.22
CA SER A 78 13.98 13.03 15.80
C SER A 78 14.79 13.81 14.77
N LEU A 79 15.60 13.14 13.96
CA LEU A 79 16.36 13.75 12.87
C LEU A 79 15.45 14.36 11.80
N ALA A 80 14.32 13.70 11.48
CA ALA A 80 13.34 14.20 10.52
C ALA A 80 12.68 15.53 10.97
N LEU A 81 12.59 15.79 12.28
CA LEU A 81 12.06 17.04 12.82
C LEU A 81 13.02 18.23 12.63
N VAL A 82 14.34 17.98 12.60
CA VAL A 82 15.34 19.06 12.54
C VAL A 82 15.14 20.01 11.36
N PRO A 83 15.04 19.56 10.10
CA PRO A 83 14.84 20.49 8.96
C PRO A 83 13.49 21.21 9.04
N ILE A 84 12.46 20.61 9.63
CA ILE A 84 11.15 21.22 9.79
C ILE A 84 11.24 22.37 10.81
N LEU A 85 11.88 22.15 11.95
CA LEU A 85 12.06 23.14 13.01
C LEU A 85 12.96 24.30 12.58
N LEU A 86 13.93 24.06 11.70
CA LEU A 86 14.81 25.09 11.14
C LEU A 86 14.12 25.94 10.06
N THR A 87 12.97 25.51 9.55
CA THR A 87 12.25 26.22 8.48
C THR A 87 11.46 27.39 9.05
N LYS A 88 11.76 28.62 8.58
CA LYS A 88 11.03 29.86 8.94
C LYS A 88 9.76 30.08 8.10
N ARG A 89 9.27 29.09 7.37
CA ARG A 89 8.15 29.24 6.45
C ARG A 89 6.81 29.07 7.16
N PRO A 90 5.79 29.90 6.84
CA PRO A 90 4.48 29.81 7.47
C PRO A 90 3.79 28.47 7.16
N ALA A 91 2.95 28.03 8.09
CA ALA A 91 2.09 26.87 7.92
C ALA A 91 1.13 27.04 6.73
N PRO A 92 0.67 25.94 6.10
CA PRO A 92 -0.29 26.00 5.00
C PRO A 92 -1.62 26.62 5.45
N LYS A 93 -2.24 27.39 4.57
CA LYS A 93 -3.59 27.92 4.80
C LYS A 93 -4.61 26.91 4.30
N PHE A 94 -5.38 26.33 5.21
CA PHE A 94 -6.47 25.43 4.84
C PHE A 94 -7.63 26.23 4.23
N LYS A 95 -7.93 26.01 2.96
CA LYS A 95 -9.17 26.49 2.33
C LYS A 95 -10.33 25.60 2.78
N LYS A 96 -11.53 26.19 2.97
CA LYS A 96 -12.74 25.39 3.18
C LYS A 96 -12.93 24.45 1.98
N ILE A 97 -12.81 23.16 2.21
CA ILE A 97 -13.04 22.13 1.20
C ILE A 97 -14.54 21.81 1.23
N GLY A 98 -15.18 21.75 0.07
CA GLY A 98 -16.54 21.24 -0.03
C GLY A 98 -16.61 19.82 0.56
N THR A 99 -17.73 19.47 1.16
CA THR A 99 -17.95 18.10 1.67
C THR A 99 -18.72 17.31 0.64
N ILE A 100 -18.42 16.00 0.53
CA ILE A 100 -19.19 15.04 -0.23
C ILE A 100 -19.49 13.86 0.69
N SER A 101 -20.72 13.39 0.74
CA SER A 101 -21.08 12.23 1.56
C SER A 101 -20.68 10.94 0.83
N ILE A 102 -20.43 9.86 1.60
CA ILE A 102 -20.13 8.53 1.03
C ILE A 102 -21.28 8.08 0.11
N LYS A 103 -22.53 8.36 0.48
CA LYS A 103 -23.71 8.01 -0.32
C LYS A 103 -23.71 8.76 -1.65
N GLU A 104 -23.49 10.09 -1.63
CA GLU A 104 -23.39 10.91 -2.84
C GLU A 104 -22.26 10.43 -3.74
N LEU A 105 -21.11 10.08 -3.16
CA LEU A 105 -19.95 9.58 -3.89
C LEU A 105 -20.24 8.22 -4.57
N TYR A 106 -20.95 7.33 -3.88
CA TYR A 106 -21.42 6.06 -4.44
C TYR A 106 -22.42 6.28 -5.59
N GLU A 107 -23.34 7.21 -5.47
CA GLU A 107 -24.31 7.54 -6.53
C GLU A 107 -23.61 8.12 -7.77
N ILE A 108 -22.56 8.94 -7.58
CA ILE A 108 -21.80 9.54 -8.69
C ILE A 108 -20.88 8.49 -9.37
N SER A 109 -20.17 7.70 -8.60
CA SER A 109 -19.20 6.74 -9.10
C SER A 109 -19.26 5.42 -8.31
N PRO A 110 -20.22 4.54 -8.60
CA PRO A 110 -20.34 3.24 -7.93
C PRO A 110 -19.07 2.39 -8.09
N LEU A 111 -18.51 2.33 -9.31
CA LEU A 111 -17.29 1.59 -9.57
C LEU A 111 -16.12 2.15 -8.75
N GLY A 112 -15.92 3.47 -8.74
CA GLY A 112 -14.85 4.09 -7.98
C GLY A 112 -14.96 3.82 -6.47
N SER A 113 -16.18 3.84 -5.93
CA SER A 113 -16.43 3.57 -4.51
C SER A 113 -16.20 2.11 -4.14
N VAL A 114 -16.79 1.16 -4.89
CA VAL A 114 -16.64 -0.28 -4.62
C VAL A 114 -15.21 -0.74 -4.82
N SER A 115 -14.57 -0.31 -5.92
CA SER A 115 -13.18 -0.69 -6.19
C SER A 115 -12.21 -0.06 -5.18
N SER A 116 -12.47 1.15 -4.66
CA SER A 116 -11.65 1.71 -3.59
C SER A 116 -11.77 0.94 -2.29
N PHE A 117 -12.96 0.47 -1.94
CA PHE A 117 -13.17 -0.42 -0.79
C PHE A 117 -12.40 -1.73 -0.95
N ALA A 118 -12.55 -2.41 -2.10
CA ALA A 118 -11.85 -3.66 -2.40
C ALA A 118 -10.31 -3.45 -2.42
N THR A 119 -9.84 -2.35 -3.01
CA THR A 119 -8.42 -1.98 -3.01
C THR A 119 -7.89 -1.81 -1.59
N GLY A 120 -8.67 -1.15 -0.71
CA GLY A 120 -8.32 -1.01 0.71
C GLY A 120 -8.19 -2.36 1.42
N MET A 121 -9.14 -3.29 1.17
CA MET A 121 -9.09 -4.65 1.71
C MET A 121 -7.81 -5.38 1.27
N ILE A 122 -7.52 -5.36 -0.02
CA ILE A 122 -6.36 -6.06 -0.61
C ILE A 122 -5.04 -5.46 -0.11
N HIS A 123 -4.88 -4.14 -0.14
CA HIS A 123 -3.65 -3.47 0.31
C HIS A 123 -3.35 -3.75 1.79
N ALA A 124 -4.34 -3.56 2.65
CA ALA A 124 -4.14 -3.78 4.07
C ALA A 124 -3.89 -5.25 4.41
N ALA A 125 -4.62 -6.17 3.78
CA ALA A 125 -4.39 -7.61 3.95
C ALA A 125 -2.98 -7.99 3.49
N PHE A 126 -2.55 -7.51 2.32
CA PHE A 126 -1.23 -7.81 1.78
C PHE A 126 -0.13 -7.34 2.74
N PHE A 127 -0.06 -6.04 3.04
CA PHE A 127 1.04 -5.51 3.87
C PHE A 127 1.00 -5.96 5.33
N SER A 128 -0.19 -6.31 5.87
CA SER A 128 -0.29 -6.80 7.24
C SER A 128 0.07 -8.28 7.38
N LEU A 129 -0.26 -9.12 6.38
CA LEU A 129 -0.19 -10.57 6.52
C LEU A 129 0.90 -11.24 5.68
N ILE A 130 1.51 -10.54 4.71
CA ILE A 130 2.59 -11.12 3.89
C ILE A 130 3.79 -11.56 4.74
N SER A 131 4.14 -10.81 5.80
CA SER A 131 5.21 -11.19 6.73
C SER A 131 4.83 -12.44 7.54
N VAL A 132 3.56 -12.56 7.93
CA VAL A 132 3.04 -13.75 8.62
C VAL A 132 3.07 -14.95 7.69
N TYR A 133 2.63 -14.76 6.43
CA TYR A 133 2.74 -15.76 5.38
C TYR A 133 4.19 -16.22 5.19
N ALA A 134 5.11 -15.28 4.97
CA ALA A 134 6.51 -15.57 4.73
C ALA A 134 7.15 -16.35 5.90
N THR A 135 6.90 -15.92 7.14
CA THR A 135 7.40 -16.63 8.33
C THR A 135 6.85 -18.05 8.43
N LYS A 136 5.56 -18.24 8.18
CA LYS A 136 4.95 -19.58 8.21
C LYS A 136 5.39 -20.45 7.03
N ALA A 137 5.73 -19.84 5.89
CA ALA A 137 6.32 -20.51 4.73
C ALA A 137 7.82 -20.82 4.91
N GLY A 138 8.42 -20.51 6.07
CA GLY A 138 9.82 -20.82 6.38
C GLY A 138 10.82 -19.83 5.81
N PHE A 139 10.40 -18.65 5.37
CA PHE A 139 11.33 -17.60 4.91
C PHE A 139 12.09 -16.99 6.09
N THR A 140 13.37 -16.75 5.88
CA THR A 140 14.21 -16.02 6.82
C THR A 140 13.78 -14.54 6.93
N LEU A 141 14.24 -13.86 7.95
CA LEU A 141 14.00 -12.41 8.12
C LEU A 141 14.48 -11.62 6.90
N LEU A 142 15.68 -11.94 6.39
CA LEU A 142 16.25 -11.29 5.22
C LEU A 142 15.38 -11.51 3.97
N GLU A 143 14.96 -12.74 3.71
CA GLU A 143 14.10 -13.08 2.57
C GLU A 143 12.75 -12.37 2.67
N THR A 144 12.16 -12.31 3.86
CA THR A 144 10.91 -11.56 4.10
C THR A 144 11.09 -10.08 3.83
N SER A 145 12.20 -9.49 4.28
CA SER A 145 12.50 -8.07 4.05
C SER A 145 12.74 -7.77 2.58
N ILE A 146 13.43 -8.66 1.85
CA ILE A 146 13.63 -8.55 0.40
C ILE A 146 12.30 -8.67 -0.34
N LEU A 147 11.43 -9.60 0.05
CA LEU A 147 10.10 -9.76 -0.53
C LEU A 147 9.28 -8.46 -0.39
N LEU A 148 9.24 -7.88 0.80
CA LEU A 148 8.54 -6.61 1.06
C LEU A 148 9.17 -5.43 0.30
N PHE A 149 10.49 -5.40 0.21
CA PHE A 149 11.21 -4.40 -0.59
C PHE A 149 10.81 -4.50 -2.08
N ILE A 150 10.89 -5.71 -2.66
CA ILE A 150 10.49 -5.96 -4.05
C ILE A 150 9.03 -5.57 -4.26
N ALA A 151 8.13 -6.01 -3.38
CA ALA A 151 6.71 -5.67 -3.46
C ALA A 151 6.47 -4.16 -3.48
N THR A 152 7.15 -3.41 -2.61
CA THR A 152 6.99 -1.95 -2.52
C THR A 152 7.55 -1.25 -3.76
N ILE A 153 8.76 -1.59 -4.19
CA ILE A 153 9.41 -0.96 -5.36
C ILE A 153 8.66 -1.31 -6.64
N SER A 154 8.22 -2.56 -6.80
CA SER A 154 7.43 -2.97 -7.97
C SER A 154 6.12 -2.17 -8.07
N GLY A 155 5.48 -1.89 -6.95
CA GLY A 155 4.29 -1.05 -6.91
C GLY A 155 4.55 0.38 -7.40
N VAL A 156 5.70 0.96 -7.02
CA VAL A 156 6.11 2.29 -7.53
C VAL A 156 6.34 2.25 -9.05
N VAL A 157 7.07 1.25 -9.51
CA VAL A 157 7.37 1.08 -10.95
C VAL A 157 6.08 0.90 -11.75
N GLY A 158 5.11 0.15 -11.22
CA GLY A 158 3.81 -0.08 -11.86
C GLY A 158 2.95 1.18 -12.02
N GLN A 159 3.13 2.20 -11.17
CA GLN A 159 2.30 3.42 -11.23
C GLN A 159 2.44 4.17 -12.57
N GLY A 160 3.66 4.26 -13.11
CA GLY A 160 3.91 4.96 -14.38
C GLY A 160 3.16 4.33 -15.56
N PRO A 161 3.41 3.05 -15.86
CA PRO A 161 2.73 2.36 -16.96
C PRO A 161 1.21 2.33 -16.82
N ILE A 162 0.68 2.01 -15.63
CA ILE A 162 -0.77 1.95 -15.40
C ILE A 162 -1.41 3.32 -15.51
N GLY A 163 -0.77 4.38 -14.98
CA GLY A 163 -1.21 5.75 -15.18
C GLY A 163 -1.28 6.12 -16.67
N TYR A 164 -0.23 5.84 -17.41
CA TYR A 164 -0.18 6.09 -18.85
C TYR A 164 -1.29 5.35 -19.62
N PHE A 165 -1.50 4.06 -19.34
CA PHE A 165 -2.59 3.31 -19.99
C PHE A 165 -3.96 3.85 -19.60
N SER A 166 -4.15 4.33 -18.37
CA SER A 166 -5.42 4.92 -17.93
C SER A 166 -5.75 6.26 -18.57
N ASP A 167 -4.74 6.95 -19.09
CA ASP A 167 -4.93 8.21 -19.80
C ASP A 167 -5.26 7.99 -21.30
N ILE A 168 -4.85 6.83 -21.87
CA ILE A 168 -5.08 6.50 -23.28
C ILE A 168 -6.35 5.67 -23.48
N TYR A 169 -6.60 4.73 -22.57
CA TYR A 169 -7.73 3.80 -22.67
C TYR A 169 -8.83 4.15 -21.68
N ASP A 170 -10.04 3.61 -21.90
CA ASP A 170 -11.13 3.68 -20.94
C ASP A 170 -10.69 3.13 -19.58
N ARG A 171 -10.73 3.97 -18.55
CA ARG A 171 -10.27 3.64 -17.18
C ARG A 171 -10.96 2.41 -16.60
N ARG A 172 -12.24 2.17 -16.95
CA ARG A 172 -12.96 0.95 -16.54
C ARG A 172 -12.30 -0.30 -17.08
N LYS A 173 -11.89 -0.28 -18.35
CA LYS A 173 -11.18 -1.41 -18.96
C LYS A 173 -9.82 -1.62 -18.32
N VAL A 174 -9.09 -0.54 -18.03
CA VAL A 174 -7.79 -0.63 -17.35
C VAL A 174 -7.95 -1.22 -15.94
N ILE A 175 -8.96 -0.79 -15.16
CA ILE A 175 -9.27 -1.38 -13.86
C ILE A 175 -9.51 -2.89 -13.99
N ILE A 176 -10.38 -3.32 -14.92
CA ILE A 176 -10.73 -4.73 -15.12
C ILE A 176 -9.48 -5.54 -15.51
N VAL A 177 -8.73 -5.09 -16.49
CA VAL A 177 -7.52 -5.79 -16.95
C VAL A 177 -6.48 -5.90 -15.84
N THR A 178 -6.25 -4.81 -15.11
CA THR A 178 -5.30 -4.77 -14.00
C THR A 178 -5.71 -5.72 -12.88
N THR A 179 -7.00 -5.75 -12.53
CA THR A 179 -7.53 -6.63 -11.49
C THR A 179 -7.44 -8.10 -11.92
N LEU A 180 -7.85 -8.45 -13.14
CA LEU A 180 -7.76 -9.82 -13.64
C LEU A 180 -6.32 -10.31 -13.76
N ALA A 181 -5.41 -9.47 -14.27
CA ALA A 181 -3.99 -9.79 -14.32
C ALA A 181 -3.38 -9.94 -12.90
N GLY A 182 -3.78 -9.10 -11.95
CA GLY A 182 -3.41 -9.25 -10.54
C GLY A 182 -3.89 -10.58 -9.95
N SER A 183 -5.16 -10.93 -10.14
CA SER A 183 -5.71 -12.22 -9.70
C SER A 183 -4.95 -13.41 -10.31
N PHE A 184 -4.60 -13.33 -11.59
CA PHE A 184 -3.79 -14.35 -12.26
C PHE A 184 -2.38 -14.47 -11.66
N LEU A 185 -1.72 -13.36 -11.36
CA LEU A 185 -0.40 -13.35 -10.71
C LEU A 185 -0.46 -13.89 -9.27
N ALA A 186 -1.52 -13.59 -8.53
CA ALA A 186 -1.76 -14.17 -7.21
C ALA A 186 -1.95 -15.71 -7.30
N PHE A 187 -2.64 -16.19 -8.33
CA PHE A 187 -2.75 -17.62 -8.60
C PHE A 187 -1.38 -18.25 -8.94
N LEU A 188 -0.57 -17.62 -9.79
CA LEU A 188 0.78 -18.09 -10.07
C LEU A 188 1.68 -18.09 -8.82
N SER A 189 1.45 -17.15 -7.89
CA SER A 189 2.15 -17.14 -6.60
C SER A 189 1.82 -18.38 -5.75
N ILE A 190 0.59 -18.90 -5.80
CA ILE A 190 0.24 -20.17 -5.15
C ILE A 190 1.03 -21.33 -5.78
N LEU A 191 1.08 -21.39 -7.11
CA LEU A 191 1.78 -22.49 -7.82
C LEU A 191 3.28 -22.47 -7.60
N SER A 192 3.87 -21.29 -7.38
CA SER A 192 5.30 -21.13 -7.09
C SER A 192 5.63 -21.22 -5.59
N SER A 193 4.62 -21.17 -4.72
CA SER A 193 4.82 -21.37 -3.27
C SER A 193 5.18 -22.82 -3.03
N SER A 194 6.42 -23.05 -2.59
CA SER A 194 6.88 -24.41 -2.24
C SER A 194 6.32 -24.79 -0.88
N ASP A 195 5.78 -26.01 -0.77
CA ASP A 195 5.51 -26.60 0.53
C ASP A 195 6.86 -26.82 1.27
N PRO A 196 7.09 -26.18 2.43
CA PRO A 196 8.37 -26.28 3.14
C PRO A 196 8.72 -27.72 3.54
N LEU A 197 7.72 -28.60 3.58
CA LEU A 197 7.85 -29.98 4.06
C LEU A 197 8.20 -31.01 2.96
N GLN A 198 8.13 -30.65 1.68
CA GLN A 198 8.35 -31.60 0.59
C GLN A 198 9.74 -31.57 -0.08
N ASN A 199 10.59 -30.56 0.15
CA ASN A 199 11.74 -30.32 -0.71
C ASN A 199 13.11 -30.32 -0.01
N THR A 200 13.45 -31.39 0.69
CA THR A 200 14.83 -31.58 1.17
C THR A 200 15.77 -32.18 0.09
N TYR A 201 15.25 -32.61 -1.05
CA TYR A 201 16.03 -33.34 -2.05
C TYR A 201 16.51 -32.56 -3.28
N TYR A 202 15.93 -31.37 -3.61
CA TYR A 202 16.29 -30.62 -4.82
C TYR A 202 16.50 -29.14 -4.51
N MET A 203 17.70 -28.80 -4.04
CA MET A 203 18.07 -27.41 -3.68
C MET A 203 17.89 -26.42 -4.83
N ASP A 204 18.20 -26.82 -6.08
CA ASP A 204 18.11 -25.94 -7.26
C ASP A 204 16.65 -25.64 -7.66
N GLU A 205 15.77 -26.62 -7.58
CA GLU A 205 14.34 -26.42 -7.87
C GLU A 205 13.66 -25.54 -6.83
N PHE A 206 14.05 -25.68 -5.56
CA PHE A 206 13.56 -24.84 -4.48
C PHE A 206 13.96 -23.38 -4.65
N ALA A 207 15.22 -23.11 -5.00
CA ALA A 207 15.71 -21.78 -5.25
C ALA A 207 14.99 -21.12 -6.45
N PHE A 208 14.77 -21.86 -7.53
CA PHE A 208 14.06 -21.38 -8.70
C PHE A 208 12.59 -21.02 -8.39
N LYS A 209 11.86 -21.88 -7.69
CA LYS A 209 10.47 -21.62 -7.26
C LYS A 209 10.38 -20.36 -6.38
N LYS A 210 11.32 -20.17 -5.46
CA LYS A 210 11.39 -18.98 -4.61
C LYS A 210 11.60 -17.71 -5.43
N ILE A 211 12.49 -17.74 -6.41
CA ILE A 211 12.70 -16.60 -7.32
C ILE A 211 11.41 -16.29 -8.09
N LEU A 212 10.75 -17.30 -8.65
CA LEU A 212 9.47 -17.13 -9.34
C LEU A 212 8.39 -16.53 -8.42
N PHE A 213 8.31 -17.02 -7.18
CA PHE A 213 7.41 -16.47 -6.18
C PHE A 213 7.65 -14.97 -5.95
N PHE A 214 8.90 -14.54 -5.77
CA PHE A 214 9.25 -13.13 -5.59
C PHE A 214 8.90 -12.29 -6.80
N LEU A 215 9.12 -12.82 -8.00
CA LEU A 215 8.76 -12.17 -9.27
C LEU A 215 7.24 -12.02 -9.40
N PHE A 216 6.47 -13.07 -9.12
CA PHE A 216 5.00 -13.00 -9.22
C PHE A 216 4.40 -12.06 -8.17
N VAL A 217 4.89 -12.08 -6.94
CA VAL A 217 4.46 -11.14 -5.89
C VAL A 217 4.84 -9.70 -6.28
N GLY A 218 6.04 -9.45 -6.80
CA GLY A 218 6.42 -8.15 -7.32
C GLY A 218 5.54 -7.69 -8.47
N ALA A 219 5.29 -8.56 -9.45
CA ALA A 219 4.39 -8.27 -10.57
C ALA A 219 2.95 -8.01 -10.09
N TYR A 220 2.45 -8.79 -9.13
CA TYR A 220 1.15 -8.57 -8.48
C TYR A 220 1.05 -7.17 -7.88
N THR A 221 2.02 -6.77 -7.06
CA THR A 221 2.00 -5.46 -6.42
C THR A 221 2.18 -4.31 -7.39
N SER A 222 2.92 -4.51 -8.50
CA SER A 222 3.04 -3.51 -9.57
C SER A 222 1.70 -3.19 -10.23
N LEU A 223 0.77 -4.14 -10.24
CA LEU A 223 -0.58 -3.95 -10.77
C LEU A 223 -1.55 -3.44 -9.70
N CYS A 224 -1.49 -3.99 -8.48
CA CYS A 224 -2.49 -3.72 -7.45
C CYS A 224 -2.27 -2.39 -6.71
N LEU A 225 -1.01 -1.98 -6.45
CA LEU A 225 -0.76 -0.72 -5.72
C LEU A 225 -1.26 0.53 -6.44
N PRO A 226 -1.20 0.66 -7.78
CA PRO A 226 -1.76 1.79 -8.49
C PRO A 226 -3.30 1.85 -8.52
N LEU A 227 -4.01 0.79 -8.14
CA LEU A 227 -5.48 0.72 -8.25
C LEU A 227 -6.19 1.87 -7.54
N PHE A 228 -5.71 2.30 -6.37
CA PHE A 228 -6.33 3.43 -5.66
C PHE A 228 -6.25 4.73 -6.48
N SER A 229 -5.09 5.03 -7.07
CA SER A 229 -4.92 6.20 -7.94
C SER A 229 -5.80 6.11 -9.18
N LEU A 230 -5.95 4.92 -9.74
CA LEU A 230 -6.80 4.65 -10.89
C LEU A 230 -8.29 4.84 -10.55
N ASN A 231 -8.73 4.36 -9.38
CA ASN A 231 -10.09 4.54 -8.88
C ASN A 231 -10.41 6.01 -8.62
N LEU A 232 -9.44 6.75 -8.06
CA LEU A 232 -9.56 8.19 -7.85
C LEU A 232 -9.66 8.94 -9.17
N ALA A 233 -8.81 8.61 -10.15
CA ALA A 233 -8.85 9.20 -11.48
C ALA A 233 -10.19 8.91 -12.17
N HIS A 234 -10.68 7.66 -12.10
CA HIS A 234 -11.99 7.29 -12.64
C HIS A 234 -13.13 8.07 -11.97
N THR A 235 -13.12 8.21 -10.66
CA THR A 235 -14.15 8.98 -9.94
C THR A 235 -14.13 10.45 -10.34
N ASN A 236 -12.95 11.04 -10.50
CA ASN A 236 -12.80 12.44 -10.90
C ASN A 236 -13.32 12.73 -12.32
N ASP A 237 -13.51 11.73 -13.17
CA ASP A 237 -14.17 11.91 -14.48
C ASP A 237 -15.66 12.28 -14.36
N TYR A 238 -16.28 11.95 -13.22
CA TYR A 238 -17.72 12.15 -12.98
C TYR A 238 -18.01 13.23 -11.94
N VAL A 239 -16.99 13.72 -11.23
CA VAL A 239 -17.14 14.71 -10.16
C VAL A 239 -16.75 16.11 -10.69
N PRO A 240 -17.49 17.19 -10.35
CA PRO A 240 -17.07 18.54 -10.66
C PRO A 240 -15.70 18.88 -10.06
N LYS A 241 -14.90 19.67 -10.76
CA LYS A 241 -13.51 20.00 -10.37
C LYS A 241 -13.40 20.58 -8.96
N GLU A 242 -14.40 21.37 -8.55
CA GLU A 242 -14.48 22.01 -7.23
C GLU A 242 -14.62 20.98 -6.09
N LYS A 243 -15.12 19.77 -6.40
CA LYS A 243 -15.32 18.69 -5.44
C LYS A 243 -14.24 17.61 -5.49
N PHE A 244 -13.20 17.71 -6.32
CA PHE A 244 -12.14 16.68 -6.47
C PHE A 244 -11.47 16.33 -5.13
N VAL A 245 -11.16 17.33 -4.31
CA VAL A 245 -10.51 17.11 -3.02
C VAL A 245 -11.47 16.38 -2.05
N ALA A 246 -12.75 16.77 -2.07
CA ALA A 246 -13.77 16.11 -1.24
C ALA A 246 -14.01 14.66 -1.68
N ALA A 247 -14.04 14.40 -2.98
CA ALA A 247 -14.17 13.06 -3.54
C ALA A 247 -12.96 12.18 -3.18
N GLY A 248 -11.73 12.71 -3.28
CA GLY A 248 -10.53 12.02 -2.85
C GLY A 248 -10.55 11.64 -1.38
N GLY A 249 -10.95 12.57 -0.50
CA GLY A 249 -11.14 12.29 0.92
C GLY A 249 -12.20 11.24 1.20
N GLY A 250 -13.32 11.29 0.48
CA GLY A 250 -14.39 10.29 0.58
C GLY A 250 -13.93 8.89 0.14
N LEU A 251 -13.22 8.79 -0.99
CA LEU A 251 -12.62 7.51 -1.44
C LEU A 251 -11.57 6.99 -0.47
N GLN A 252 -10.78 7.87 0.13
CA GLN A 252 -9.80 7.48 1.15
C GLN A 252 -10.47 6.93 2.41
N LEU A 253 -11.62 7.47 2.82
CA LEU A 253 -12.41 6.89 3.93
C LEU A 253 -12.97 5.52 3.56
N ILE A 254 -13.52 5.36 2.36
CA ILE A 254 -14.00 4.06 1.86
C ILE A 254 -12.87 3.04 1.80
N PHE A 255 -11.71 3.43 1.28
CA PHE A 255 -10.48 2.62 1.30
C PHE A 255 -10.10 2.22 2.74
N GLY A 256 -10.14 3.16 3.69
CA GLY A 256 -9.85 2.91 5.10
C GLY A 256 -10.78 1.88 5.74
N ILE A 257 -12.08 1.92 5.43
CA ILE A 257 -13.06 0.93 5.88
C ILE A 257 -12.71 -0.46 5.32
N GLY A 258 -12.35 -0.53 4.03
CA GLY A 258 -11.83 -1.74 3.41
C GLY A 258 -10.56 -2.24 4.10
N ALA A 259 -9.64 -1.35 4.41
CA ALA A 259 -8.37 -1.67 5.07
C ALA A 259 -8.55 -2.26 6.48
N ILE A 260 -9.62 -1.92 7.19
CA ILE A 260 -9.95 -2.53 8.48
C ILE A 260 -10.43 -3.98 8.29
N SER A 261 -11.31 -4.21 7.31
CA SER A 261 -11.93 -5.51 7.09
C SER A 261 -11.01 -6.52 6.41
N GLY A 262 -10.13 -6.05 5.51
CA GLY A 262 -9.27 -6.90 4.68
C GLY A 262 -8.42 -7.90 5.45
N PRO A 263 -7.56 -7.48 6.39
CA PRO A 263 -6.73 -8.41 7.17
C PRO A 263 -7.54 -9.43 7.97
N ILE A 264 -8.71 -9.03 8.48
CA ILE A 264 -9.59 -9.92 9.25
C ILE A 264 -10.10 -11.03 8.34
N ILE A 265 -10.69 -10.67 7.20
CA ILE A 265 -11.24 -11.64 6.25
C ILE A 265 -10.12 -12.52 5.68
N CYS A 266 -8.99 -11.94 5.28
CA CYS A 266 -7.84 -12.68 4.79
C CYS A 266 -7.32 -13.69 5.83
N SER A 267 -7.28 -13.33 7.12
CA SER A 267 -6.88 -14.26 8.18
C SER A 267 -7.85 -15.45 8.34
N MET A 268 -9.17 -15.23 8.11
CA MET A 268 -10.15 -16.32 8.08
C MET A 268 -9.89 -17.27 6.90
N PHE A 269 -9.60 -16.73 5.71
CA PHE A 269 -9.19 -17.54 4.55
C PHE A 269 -7.92 -18.36 4.84
N MET A 270 -6.93 -17.76 5.51
CA MET A 270 -5.75 -18.49 5.96
C MET A 270 -6.08 -19.57 7.00
N GLY A 271 -7.10 -19.36 7.81
CA GLY A 271 -7.61 -20.38 8.75
C GLY A 271 -8.26 -21.57 8.05
N TRP A 272 -9.00 -21.34 6.96
CA TRP A 272 -9.72 -22.38 6.22
C TRP A 272 -8.85 -23.14 5.21
N PHE A 273 -7.99 -22.41 4.50
CA PHE A 273 -7.21 -22.93 3.37
C PHE A 273 -5.70 -23.01 3.66
N GLY A 274 -5.29 -22.84 4.92
CA GLY A 274 -3.88 -22.79 5.29
C GLY A 274 -3.17 -21.57 4.66
N LEU A 275 -1.87 -21.71 4.36
CA LEU A 275 -1.09 -20.62 3.79
C LEU A 275 -1.62 -20.14 2.45
N ASN A 276 -2.15 -21.03 1.63
CA ASN A 276 -2.73 -20.67 0.33
C ASN A 276 -3.93 -19.73 0.45
N GLY A 277 -4.63 -19.76 1.61
CA GLY A 277 -5.74 -18.84 1.90
C GLY A 277 -5.39 -17.36 1.76
N PHE A 278 -4.12 -17.00 1.98
CA PHE A 278 -3.64 -15.64 1.74
C PHE A 278 -3.83 -15.21 0.27
N PHE A 279 -3.29 -15.99 -0.65
CA PHE A 279 -3.41 -15.67 -2.08
C PHE A 279 -4.82 -15.94 -2.63
N ILE A 280 -5.54 -16.94 -2.11
CA ILE A 280 -6.95 -17.17 -2.48
C ILE A 280 -7.78 -15.93 -2.18
N PHE A 281 -7.57 -15.28 -1.03
CA PHE A 281 -8.23 -14.01 -0.71
C PHE A 281 -7.83 -12.89 -1.70
N LEU A 282 -6.57 -12.84 -2.13
CA LEU A 282 -6.12 -11.82 -3.07
C LEU A 282 -6.60 -12.03 -4.51
N ILE A 283 -7.03 -13.26 -4.86
CA ILE A 283 -7.62 -13.61 -6.16
C ILE A 283 -9.06 -13.10 -6.28
N LEU A 284 -9.81 -13.12 -5.18
CA LEU A 284 -11.22 -12.75 -5.10
C LEU A 284 -11.42 -11.25 -5.12
#